data_d8c9a6d2061c3127d81bff8a8588aa03
#
_entry.id   d8c9a6d2061c3127d81bff8a8588aa03
#
_cell.length_a   1.000
_cell.length_b   1.000
_cell.length_c   1.000
_cell.angle_alpha   90.00
_cell.angle_beta   90.00
_cell.angle_gamma   90.00
#
_symmetry.space_group_name_H-M   'P 1'
#
loop_
_entity.id
_entity.type
_entity.pdbx_description
1 polymer ?
#
loop_
_entity_poly.entity_id
_entity_poly.type
_entity_poly.pdbx_seq_one_letter_code
_entity_poly.pdbx_strand_id
1 'polypeptide(L)'
;MEFFTKLGFGFDPKFTDDKAACMIISEEAYVMLLGEPCFKTFTRRELCDTTKDTEALFALSCGSRAEVDEMVKKAVAAGGKHAMDPQDHGFMYGWSFYHLDDHHWEVLWMDPTVAS
;
A
#
# COMPACT_ATOMS: atom_id res chain seq x y z
N MET A 1 -8.94 4.45 6.28
CA MET A 1 -8.63 5.69 5.55
C MET A 1 -7.58 6.56 6.25
N GLU A 2 -7.67 6.69 7.55
CA GLU A 2 -6.73 7.54 8.29
C GLU A 2 -5.26 7.14 8.07
N PHE A 3 -4.96 5.85 8.07
CA PHE A 3 -3.61 5.35 7.83
C PHE A 3 -3.05 5.86 6.50
N PHE A 4 -3.76 5.62 5.39
CA PHE A 4 -3.28 6.04 4.07
C PHE A 4 -3.35 7.54 3.86
N THR A 5 -4.26 8.24 4.54
CA THR A 5 -4.29 9.70 4.53
C THR A 5 -3.01 10.28 5.13
N LYS A 6 -2.51 9.67 6.20
CA LYS A 6 -1.24 10.07 6.82
C LYS A 6 -0.04 9.82 5.92
N LEU A 7 -0.16 8.89 4.99
CA LEU A 7 0.87 8.61 3.98
C LEU A 7 0.79 9.57 2.78
N GLY A 8 -0.26 10.38 2.70
CA GLY A 8 -0.42 11.35 1.64
C GLY A 8 -1.40 10.98 0.55
N PHE A 9 -2.14 9.88 0.68
CA PHE A 9 -3.11 9.47 -0.33
C PHE A 9 -4.45 10.17 -0.13
N GLY A 10 -5.11 10.48 -1.25
CA GLY A 10 -6.46 11.01 -1.25
C GLY A 10 -7.49 9.92 -1.52
N PHE A 11 -8.75 10.25 -1.29
CA PHE A 11 -9.86 9.33 -1.50
C PHE A 11 -10.95 10.03 -2.31
N ASP A 12 -11.60 9.26 -3.21
CA ASP A 12 -12.71 9.79 -4.01
C ASP A 12 -14.00 9.71 -3.19
N PRO A 13 -14.60 10.85 -2.82
CA PRO A 13 -15.80 10.85 -1.98
C PRO A 13 -17.02 10.24 -2.67
N LYS A 14 -17.05 10.17 -4.00
CA LYS A 14 -18.16 9.55 -4.75
C LYS A 14 -18.22 8.05 -4.55
N PHE A 15 -17.07 7.42 -4.30
CA PHE A 15 -16.97 5.98 -4.14
C PHE A 15 -16.44 5.57 -2.77
N THR A 16 -16.56 6.46 -1.79
CA THR A 16 -16.10 6.22 -0.43
C THR A 16 -17.29 6.37 0.53
N ASP A 17 -17.54 5.34 1.33
CA ASP A 17 -18.55 5.34 2.37
C ASP A 17 -18.07 4.53 3.58
N ASP A 18 -18.99 4.14 4.47
CA ASP A 18 -18.65 3.38 5.67
C ASP A 18 -18.25 1.91 5.39
N LYS A 19 -18.51 1.41 4.18
CA LYS A 19 -18.23 0.02 3.79
C LYS A 19 -17.01 -0.12 2.91
N ALA A 20 -16.67 0.93 2.16
CA ALA A 20 -15.60 0.90 1.17
C ALA A 20 -14.99 2.27 1.00
N ALA A 21 -13.70 2.31 0.68
CA ALA A 21 -12.99 3.56 0.42
C ALA A 21 -12.22 3.42 -0.90
N CYS A 22 -12.35 4.44 -1.77
CA CYS A 22 -11.62 4.49 -3.03
C CYS A 22 -10.36 5.33 -2.85
N MET A 23 -9.22 4.66 -2.69
CA MET A 23 -7.93 5.31 -2.53
C MET A 23 -7.33 5.64 -3.90
N ILE A 24 -7.03 6.91 -4.13
CA ILE A 24 -6.49 7.37 -5.40
C ILE A 24 -4.98 7.18 -5.44
N ILE A 25 -4.50 6.42 -6.41
CA ILE A 25 -3.07 6.22 -6.64
C ILE A 25 -2.57 7.22 -7.71
N SER A 26 -3.31 7.34 -8.81
CA SER A 26 -3.01 8.26 -9.91
C SER A 26 -4.30 8.55 -10.66
N GLU A 27 -4.21 9.32 -11.75
CA GLU A 27 -5.38 9.64 -12.57
C GLU A 27 -6.08 8.40 -13.11
N GLU A 28 -5.33 7.33 -13.37
CA GLU A 28 -5.85 6.12 -14.00
C GLU A 28 -5.87 4.90 -13.07
N ALA A 29 -5.38 5.04 -11.83
CA ALA A 29 -5.26 3.91 -10.91
C ALA A 29 -5.82 4.25 -9.53
N TYR A 30 -6.55 3.30 -8.97
CA TYR A 30 -7.08 3.43 -7.62
C TYR A 30 -7.13 2.04 -6.94
N VAL A 31 -7.24 2.05 -5.63
CA VAL A 31 -7.41 0.83 -4.83
C VAL A 31 -8.69 0.98 -4.03
N MET A 32 -9.56 -0.03 -4.12
CA MET A 32 -10.76 -0.08 -3.28
C MET A 32 -10.43 -0.81 -1.98
N LEU A 33 -10.55 -0.09 -0.88
CA LEU A 33 -10.37 -0.66 0.45
C LEU A 33 -11.75 -1.04 0.97
N LEU A 34 -11.98 -2.34 1.15
CA LEU A 34 -13.31 -2.87 1.47
C LEU A 34 -13.33 -3.43 2.89
N GLY A 35 -14.38 -3.11 3.65
CA GLY A 35 -14.64 -3.81 4.89
C GLY A 35 -14.93 -5.29 4.59
N GLU A 36 -14.66 -6.17 5.54
CA GLU A 36 -14.79 -7.62 5.32
C GLU A 36 -16.16 -8.06 4.78
N PRO A 37 -17.29 -7.59 5.32
CA PRO A 37 -18.59 -7.97 4.76
C PRO A 37 -18.78 -7.53 3.31
N CYS A 38 -18.29 -6.32 2.96
CA CYS A 38 -18.35 -5.82 1.59
C CYS A 38 -17.44 -6.62 0.68
N PHE A 39 -16.23 -6.94 1.13
CA PHE A 39 -15.26 -7.74 0.38
C PHE A 39 -15.85 -9.09 0.01
N LYS A 40 -16.54 -9.75 0.94
CA LYS A 40 -17.15 -11.07 0.70
C LYS A 40 -18.22 -11.06 -0.38
N THR A 41 -18.78 -9.90 -0.72
CA THR A 41 -19.75 -9.82 -1.82
C THR A 41 -19.11 -9.98 -3.19
N PHE A 42 -17.78 -9.80 -3.28
CA PHE A 42 -17.02 -9.89 -4.53
C PHE A 42 -16.32 -11.21 -4.73
N THR A 43 -16.33 -12.10 -3.75
CA THR A 43 -15.65 -13.39 -3.85
C THR A 43 -16.47 -14.48 -3.16
N ARG A 44 -16.32 -15.72 -3.64
CA ARG A 44 -16.93 -16.89 -3.03
C ARG A 44 -15.99 -17.59 -2.06
N ARG A 45 -14.72 -17.21 -2.06
CA ARG A 45 -13.71 -17.83 -1.20
C ARG A 45 -13.63 -17.13 0.14
N GLU A 46 -13.10 -17.81 1.13
CA GLU A 46 -12.85 -17.22 2.43
C GLU A 46 -11.76 -16.16 2.36
N LEU A 47 -11.82 -15.21 3.29
CA LEU A 47 -10.79 -14.18 3.42
C LEU A 47 -9.50 -14.82 3.90
N CYS A 48 -8.37 -14.37 3.31
CA CYS A 48 -7.05 -14.81 3.74
C CYS A 48 -6.75 -14.25 5.14
N ASP A 49 -6.16 -15.07 6.00
CA ASP A 49 -5.69 -14.63 7.30
C ASP A 49 -4.31 -13.98 7.15
N THR A 50 -4.30 -12.65 7.01
CA THR A 50 -3.09 -11.88 6.77
C THR A 50 -2.15 -11.82 7.97
N THR A 51 -2.58 -12.27 9.14
CA THR A 51 -1.67 -12.37 10.30
C THR A 51 -0.71 -13.56 10.17
N LYS A 52 -1.04 -14.54 9.32
CA LYS A 52 -0.23 -15.75 9.10
C LYS A 52 0.31 -15.83 7.69
N ASP A 53 -0.50 -15.47 6.71
CA ASP A 53 -0.20 -15.66 5.30
C ASP A 53 -0.20 -14.32 4.57
N THR A 54 0.61 -14.21 3.53
CA THR A 54 0.61 -13.06 2.63
C THR A 54 -0.03 -13.50 1.32
N GLU A 55 -1.24 -12.98 1.03
CA GLU A 55 -1.95 -13.34 -0.20
C GLU A 55 -1.45 -12.59 -1.42
N ALA A 56 -0.90 -11.38 -1.21
CA ALA A 56 -0.45 -10.52 -2.30
C ALA A 56 0.58 -9.52 -1.79
N LEU A 57 1.42 -9.04 -2.70
CA LEU A 57 2.35 -7.96 -2.44
C LEU A 57 1.91 -6.76 -3.29
N PHE A 58 1.59 -5.66 -2.64
CA PHE A 58 1.18 -4.44 -3.32
C PHE A 58 2.37 -3.51 -3.42
N ALA A 59 2.71 -3.10 -4.63
CA ALA A 59 3.87 -2.25 -4.87
C ALA A 59 3.45 -0.88 -5.41
N LEU A 60 3.98 0.16 -4.80
CA LEU A 60 3.74 1.55 -5.19
C LEU A 60 5.07 2.16 -5.62
N SER A 61 5.06 2.93 -6.70
CA SER A 61 6.28 3.60 -7.16
C SER A 61 6.43 4.98 -6.50
N CYS A 62 7.66 5.34 -6.22
CA CYS A 62 8.04 6.62 -5.67
C CYS A 62 9.01 7.33 -6.60
N GLY A 63 9.11 8.65 -6.47
CA GLY A 63 9.95 9.49 -7.33
C GLY A 63 11.42 9.53 -6.93
N SER A 64 11.78 9.07 -5.75
CA SER A 64 13.15 9.10 -5.24
C SER A 64 13.35 8.10 -4.09
N ARG A 65 14.61 7.82 -3.78
CA ARG A 65 14.96 6.99 -2.61
C ARG A 65 14.48 7.62 -1.31
N ALA A 66 14.63 8.94 -1.18
CA ALA A 66 14.19 9.66 0.01
C ALA A 66 12.68 9.52 0.20
N GLU A 67 11.91 9.55 -0.88
CA GLU A 67 10.46 9.38 -0.84
C GLU A 67 10.06 7.98 -0.38
N VAL A 68 10.81 6.94 -0.79
CA VAL A 68 10.61 5.58 -0.30
C VAL A 68 10.80 5.52 1.21
N ASP A 69 11.92 6.04 1.71
CA ASP A 69 12.21 6.03 3.15
C ASP A 69 11.15 6.79 3.94
N GLU A 70 10.73 7.94 3.43
CA GLU A 70 9.73 8.77 4.09
C GLU A 70 8.38 8.06 4.17
N MET A 71 7.97 7.38 3.09
CA MET A 71 6.72 6.64 3.05
C MET A 71 6.68 5.54 4.12
N VAL A 72 7.76 4.75 4.23
CA VAL A 72 7.83 3.68 5.23
C VAL A 72 7.84 4.25 6.65
N LYS A 73 8.58 5.34 6.88
CA LYS A 73 8.61 5.98 8.20
C LYS A 73 7.23 6.51 8.59
N LYS A 74 6.50 7.10 7.66
CA LYS A 74 5.14 7.56 7.91
C LYS A 74 4.20 6.39 8.18
N ALA A 75 4.37 5.28 7.46
CA ALA A 75 3.56 4.10 7.65
C ALA A 75 3.74 3.51 9.05
N VAL A 76 4.98 3.39 9.52
CA VAL A 76 5.27 2.89 10.86
C VAL A 76 4.75 3.85 11.92
N ALA A 77 4.92 5.16 11.72
CA ALA A 77 4.40 6.16 12.64
C ALA A 77 2.87 6.16 12.72
N ALA A 78 2.19 5.73 11.64
CA ALA A 78 0.74 5.64 11.58
C ALA A 78 0.19 4.32 12.14
N GLY A 79 1.05 3.46 12.68
CA GLY A 79 0.65 2.21 13.31
C GLY A 79 0.98 0.95 12.51
N GLY A 80 1.54 1.09 11.33
CA GLY A 80 2.03 -0.03 10.54
C GLY A 80 3.28 -0.65 11.14
N LYS A 81 3.76 -1.72 10.53
CA LYS A 81 4.96 -2.43 10.99
C LYS A 81 5.97 -2.57 9.87
N HIS A 82 7.24 -2.68 10.23
CA HIS A 82 8.28 -3.03 9.26
C HIS A 82 8.04 -4.47 8.77
N ALA A 83 8.11 -4.66 7.45
CA ALA A 83 7.96 -5.99 6.87
C ALA A 83 9.32 -6.62 6.58
N MET A 84 10.17 -5.90 5.85
CA MET A 84 11.52 -6.37 5.50
C MET A 84 12.49 -5.21 5.54
N ASP A 85 13.78 -5.51 5.58
CA ASP A 85 14.82 -4.48 5.51
C ASP A 85 14.85 -3.83 4.13
N PRO A 86 15.33 -2.56 4.03
CA PRO A 86 15.47 -1.91 2.73
C PRO A 86 16.39 -2.72 1.81
N GLN A 87 16.08 -2.72 0.52
CA GLN A 87 16.89 -3.40 -0.49
C GLN A 87 17.35 -2.41 -1.54
N ASP A 88 18.67 -2.26 -1.65
CA ASP A 88 19.29 -1.34 -2.58
C ASP A 88 20.06 -2.14 -3.65
N HIS A 89 19.56 -2.09 -4.88
CA HIS A 89 20.18 -2.77 -6.02
C HIS A 89 20.90 -1.80 -6.96
N GLY A 90 21.10 -0.54 -6.52
CA GLY A 90 21.72 0.49 -7.34
C GLY A 90 20.72 1.18 -8.26
N PHE A 91 20.17 0.44 -9.22
CA PHE A 91 19.17 0.95 -10.17
C PHE A 91 17.76 0.94 -9.59
N MET A 92 17.56 0.27 -8.48
CA MET A 92 16.27 0.14 -7.82
C MET A 92 16.49 0.13 -6.31
N TYR A 93 15.64 0.87 -5.61
CA TYR A 93 15.64 0.89 -4.15
C TYR A 93 14.23 0.65 -3.66
N GLY A 94 14.06 -0.30 -2.77
CA GLY A 94 12.76 -0.67 -2.25
C GLY A 94 12.76 -0.89 -0.75
N TRP A 95 11.61 -0.65 -0.16
CA TRP A 95 11.35 -0.94 1.24
C TRP A 95 9.89 -1.35 1.38
N SER A 96 9.50 -1.80 2.56
CA SER A 96 8.17 -2.36 2.74
C SER A 96 7.65 -2.13 4.16
N PHE A 97 6.34 -2.29 4.29
CA PHE A 97 5.67 -2.22 5.59
C PHE A 97 4.41 -3.07 5.57
N TYR A 98 3.93 -3.41 6.75
CA TYR A 98 2.61 -4.01 6.92
C TYR A 98 1.61 -2.91 7.26
N HIS A 99 0.47 -2.92 6.58
CA HIS A 99 -0.67 -2.09 6.92
C HIS A 99 -1.28 -2.58 8.24
N LEU A 100 -2.22 -1.83 8.80
CA LEU A 100 -2.88 -2.19 10.05
C LEU A 100 -3.56 -3.57 10.02
N ASP A 101 -3.95 -4.03 8.84
CA ASP A 101 -4.57 -5.34 8.61
C ASP A 101 -3.56 -6.41 8.19
N ASP A 102 -2.26 -6.14 8.31
CA ASP A 102 -1.16 -7.02 7.97
C ASP A 102 -1.00 -7.34 6.48
N HIS A 103 -1.64 -6.59 5.59
CA HIS A 103 -1.33 -6.68 4.16
C HIS A 103 0.06 -6.10 3.91
N HIS A 104 0.81 -6.76 3.04
CA HIS A 104 2.19 -6.38 2.71
C HIS A 104 2.22 -5.37 1.56
N TRP A 105 2.74 -4.18 1.84
CA TRP A 105 2.90 -3.11 0.86
C TRP A 105 4.37 -2.84 0.63
N GLU A 106 4.77 -2.69 -0.63
CA GLU A 106 6.12 -2.31 -1.00
C GLU A 106 6.11 -0.94 -1.65
N VAL A 107 7.18 -0.17 -1.43
CA VAL A 107 7.41 1.10 -2.11
C VAL A 107 8.75 1.03 -2.80
N LEU A 108 8.79 1.44 -4.07
CA LEU A 108 9.94 1.27 -4.93
C LEU A 108 10.30 2.56 -5.64
N TRP A 109 11.59 2.83 -5.72
CA TRP A 109 12.13 3.80 -6.67
C TRP A 109 12.98 3.04 -7.68
N MET A 110 12.85 3.40 -8.94
CA MET A 110 13.64 2.81 -10.00
C MET A 110 14.27 3.93 -10.82
N ASP A 111 15.55 3.75 -11.16
CA ASP A 111 16.28 4.73 -11.97
C ASP A 111 15.59 4.86 -13.34
N PRO A 112 15.09 6.05 -13.69
CA PRO A 112 14.36 6.21 -14.95
C PRO A 112 15.22 5.99 -16.19
N THR A 113 16.54 6.03 -16.07
CA THR A 113 17.45 5.74 -17.20
C THR A 113 17.56 4.24 -17.47
N VAL A 114 17.15 3.39 -16.53
CA VAL A 114 17.21 1.94 -16.64
C VAL A 114 15.82 1.35 -16.87
N ALA A 115 14.79 1.98 -16.32
CA ALA A 115 13.43 1.48 -16.32
C ALA A 115 12.63 1.91 -17.58
N SER A 116 13.15 1.71 -18.72
CA SER A 116 12.46 2.09 -19.96
C SER A 116 11.67 0.92 -20.55
#